data_33833b84b97f868837946a95bd833095
#
_entry.id   33833b84b97f868837946a95bd833095
#
_cell.length_a   1.000
_cell.length_b   1.000
_cell.length_c   1.000
_cell.angle_alpha   90.00
_cell.angle_beta   90.00
_cell.angle_gamma   90.00
#
_symmetry.space_group_name_H-M   'P 1'
#
loop_
_entity.id
_entity.type
_entity.pdbx_description
1 polymer ?
#
loop_
_entity_poly.entity_id
_entity_poly.type
_entity_poly.pdbx_seq_one_letter_code
_entity_poly.pdbx_strand_id
1 'polypeptide(L)'
;PMLAEMDKAGFYSVECWGGATFDVCLRFLNEDPWERLRKIRAAMPNTKLQMLLRGQNILGYKHYSDDIVRRFVRASVRNGIDIIRIFDALNDTDNLKVAIEETVKSGAMASGAISYTTSPVHTLDKYVELAKEMAAMGVGSICIKDMAGIMTPQSCYDLVSALKDAVDLPVVLHTHCT
;
A
#
# COMPACT_ATOMS: atom_id res chain seq x y z
N PRO A 1 -10.05 -20.41 -10.98
CA PRO A 1 -8.99 -21.28 -11.51
C PRO A 1 -7.63 -20.57 -11.55
N MET A 2 -7.53 -19.34 -12.09
CA MET A 2 -6.28 -18.60 -12.25
C MET A 2 -5.56 -18.34 -10.92
N LEU A 3 -6.25 -17.96 -9.86
CA LEU A 3 -5.65 -17.62 -8.56
C LEU A 3 -4.88 -18.79 -7.94
N ALA A 4 -5.40 -20.00 -8.04
CA ALA A 4 -4.72 -21.18 -7.52
C ALA A 4 -3.41 -21.51 -8.28
N GLU A 5 -3.32 -21.16 -9.56
CA GLU A 5 -2.06 -21.28 -10.30
C GLU A 5 -1.09 -20.13 -9.96
N MET A 6 -1.60 -18.92 -9.75
CA MET A 6 -0.78 -17.79 -9.29
C MET A 6 -0.18 -18.04 -7.90
N ASP A 7 -0.91 -18.73 -7.02
CA ASP A 7 -0.41 -19.07 -5.68
C ASP A 7 0.82 -19.99 -5.71
N LYS A 8 0.98 -20.77 -6.79
CA LYS A 8 2.12 -21.66 -7.01
C LYS A 8 3.34 -20.96 -7.61
N ALA A 9 3.18 -19.74 -8.12
CA ALA A 9 4.23 -19.00 -8.83
C ALA A 9 5.34 -18.48 -7.89
N GLY A 10 5.15 -18.54 -6.57
CA GLY A 10 6.15 -18.13 -5.58
C GLY A 10 6.27 -16.61 -5.40
N PHE A 11 5.25 -15.83 -5.76
CA PHE A 11 5.21 -14.41 -5.45
C PHE A 11 5.23 -14.17 -3.94
N TYR A 12 5.99 -13.17 -3.49
CA TYR A 12 5.96 -12.75 -2.10
C TYR A 12 4.58 -12.21 -1.69
N SER A 13 4.00 -11.37 -2.54
CA SER A 13 2.65 -10.83 -2.35
C SER A 13 2.00 -10.51 -3.69
N VAL A 14 0.66 -10.49 -3.68
CA VAL A 14 -0.16 -10.06 -4.82
C VAL A 14 -1.10 -8.95 -4.36
N GLU A 15 -1.05 -7.80 -5.03
CA GLU A 15 -2.02 -6.72 -4.81
C GLU A 15 -3.31 -7.08 -5.54
N CYS A 16 -4.32 -7.48 -4.78
CA CYS A 16 -5.54 -8.10 -5.30
C CYS A 16 -6.81 -7.39 -4.88
N TRP A 17 -6.73 -6.38 -4.03
CA TRP A 17 -7.88 -5.74 -3.45
C TRP A 17 -7.59 -4.27 -3.11
N GLY A 18 -8.63 -3.44 -3.00
CA GLY A 18 -8.49 -2.02 -2.70
C GLY A 18 -9.76 -1.25 -3.03
N GLY A 19 -9.62 0.08 -3.15
CA GLY A 19 -10.75 0.99 -3.34
C GLY A 19 -11.60 0.70 -4.56
N ALA A 20 -10.96 0.55 -5.70
CA ALA A 20 -11.65 0.28 -6.95
C ALA A 20 -12.40 -1.07 -6.91
N THR A 21 -11.77 -2.11 -6.37
CA THR A 21 -12.40 -3.44 -6.25
C THR A 21 -13.61 -3.38 -5.34
N PHE A 22 -13.50 -2.71 -4.18
CA PHE A 22 -14.59 -2.56 -3.22
C PHE A 22 -15.78 -1.83 -3.86
N ASP A 23 -15.51 -0.72 -4.52
CA ASP A 23 -16.52 0.12 -5.17
C ASP A 23 -17.23 -0.61 -6.32
N VAL A 24 -16.48 -1.31 -7.16
CA VAL A 24 -17.02 -2.12 -8.27
C VAL A 24 -17.93 -3.24 -7.76
N CYS A 25 -17.54 -3.93 -6.69
CA CYS A 25 -18.39 -4.97 -6.08
C CYS A 25 -19.77 -4.41 -5.71
N LEU A 26 -19.78 -3.25 -5.06
CA LEU A 26 -21.04 -2.64 -4.59
C LEU A 26 -21.86 -2.02 -5.73
N ARG A 27 -21.22 -1.25 -6.61
CA ARG A 27 -21.92 -0.42 -7.60
C ARG A 27 -22.34 -1.16 -8.86
N PHE A 28 -21.55 -2.13 -9.28
CA PHE A 28 -21.73 -2.76 -10.60
C PHE A 28 -21.99 -4.26 -10.54
N LEU A 29 -21.46 -4.96 -9.53
CA LEU A 29 -21.57 -6.41 -9.47
C LEU A 29 -22.61 -6.91 -8.48
N ASN A 30 -23.15 -6.03 -7.62
CA ASN A 30 -24.04 -6.40 -6.52
C ASN A 30 -23.47 -7.56 -5.68
N GLU A 31 -22.16 -7.49 -5.38
CA GLU A 31 -21.44 -8.47 -4.59
C GLU A 31 -21.02 -7.90 -3.23
N ASP A 32 -20.91 -8.75 -2.21
CA ASP A 32 -20.22 -8.41 -0.97
C ASP A 32 -18.71 -8.38 -1.21
N PRO A 33 -18.03 -7.20 -1.12
CA PRO A 33 -16.59 -7.09 -1.34
C PRO A 33 -15.78 -7.91 -0.34
N TRP A 34 -16.26 -8.08 0.88
CA TRP A 34 -15.60 -8.90 1.90
C TRP A 34 -15.65 -10.40 1.58
N GLU A 35 -16.77 -10.87 1.03
CA GLU A 35 -16.88 -12.25 0.55
C GLU A 35 -15.93 -12.50 -0.61
N ARG A 36 -15.79 -11.55 -1.53
CA ARG A 36 -14.79 -11.63 -2.61
C ARG A 36 -13.38 -11.78 -2.05
N LEU A 37 -13.01 -10.97 -1.05
CA LEU A 37 -11.69 -11.05 -0.42
C LEU A 37 -11.47 -12.41 0.23
N ARG A 38 -12.43 -12.94 0.97
CA ARG A 38 -12.36 -14.28 1.57
C ARG A 38 -12.20 -15.38 0.52
N LYS A 39 -12.89 -15.27 -0.62
CA LYS A 39 -12.74 -16.20 -1.76
C LYS A 39 -11.33 -16.14 -2.36
N ILE A 40 -10.75 -14.93 -2.49
CA ILE A 40 -9.37 -14.76 -2.95
C ILE A 40 -8.40 -15.42 -1.96
N ARG A 41 -8.55 -15.16 -0.67
CA ARG A 41 -7.72 -15.78 0.38
C ARG A 41 -7.81 -17.30 0.36
N ALA A 42 -9.00 -17.86 0.22
CA ALA A 42 -9.19 -19.32 0.13
C ALA A 42 -8.52 -19.95 -1.11
N ALA A 43 -8.45 -19.18 -2.22
CA ALA A 43 -7.82 -19.63 -3.46
C ALA A 43 -6.29 -19.44 -3.48
N MET A 44 -5.73 -18.60 -2.60
CA MET A 44 -4.31 -18.25 -2.52
C MET A 44 -3.82 -18.35 -1.05
N PRO A 45 -3.75 -19.54 -0.47
CA PRO A 45 -3.40 -19.70 0.94
C PRO A 45 -1.92 -19.41 1.24
N ASN A 46 -1.01 -19.56 0.27
CA ASN A 46 0.44 -19.45 0.46
C ASN A 46 0.99 -18.05 0.13
N THR A 47 0.33 -17.31 -0.76
CA THR A 47 0.77 -15.97 -1.18
C THR A 47 0.17 -14.89 -0.29
N LYS A 48 0.96 -13.93 0.15
CA LYS A 48 0.45 -12.78 0.90
C LYS A 48 -0.48 -11.92 0.03
N LEU A 49 -1.63 -11.56 0.59
CA LEU A 49 -2.57 -10.67 -0.08
C LEU A 49 -2.31 -9.23 0.35
N GLN A 50 -2.18 -8.37 -0.64
CA GLN A 50 -1.93 -6.95 -0.46
C GLN A 50 -3.08 -6.12 -0.97
N MET A 51 -3.35 -5.01 -0.27
CA MET A 51 -4.29 -3.99 -0.72
C MET A 51 -3.67 -2.60 -0.73
N LEU A 52 -4.24 -1.71 -1.55
CA LEU A 52 -3.94 -0.30 -1.57
C LEU A 52 -4.94 0.48 -0.71
N LEU A 53 -4.44 1.39 0.14
CA LEU A 53 -5.25 2.26 0.99
C LEU A 53 -4.81 3.72 0.84
N ARG A 54 -5.75 4.61 0.59
CA ARG A 54 -5.51 6.06 0.41
C ARG A 54 -5.53 6.79 1.76
N GLY A 55 -4.64 6.41 2.68
CA GLY A 55 -4.59 7.04 4.02
C GLY A 55 -5.97 7.22 4.64
N GLN A 56 -6.25 8.41 5.14
CA GLN A 56 -7.52 8.78 5.78
C GLN A 56 -8.73 8.77 4.81
N ASN A 57 -8.49 8.77 3.50
CA ASN A 57 -9.55 8.70 2.50
C ASN A 57 -10.03 7.27 2.22
N ILE A 58 -9.36 6.28 2.79
CA ILE A 58 -9.67 4.84 2.64
C ILE A 58 -9.77 4.42 1.16
N LEU A 59 -10.97 4.35 0.65
CA LEU A 59 -11.32 3.93 -0.71
C LEU A 59 -11.83 5.09 -1.58
N GLY A 60 -12.15 6.22 -0.94
CA GLY A 60 -12.89 7.32 -1.57
C GLY A 60 -12.07 8.57 -1.85
N TYR A 61 -12.79 9.66 -1.93
CA TYR A 61 -12.27 11.00 -2.28
C TYR A 61 -12.54 12.05 -1.20
N LYS A 62 -12.95 11.62 -0.01
CA LYS A 62 -13.14 12.50 1.16
C LYS A 62 -12.50 11.87 2.39
N HIS A 63 -12.16 12.70 3.34
CA HIS A 63 -11.65 12.30 4.64
C HIS A 63 -12.71 11.56 5.45
N TYR A 64 -12.32 10.43 6.01
CA TYR A 64 -13.11 9.70 7.00
C TYR A 64 -12.53 9.94 8.39
N SER A 65 -13.37 9.79 9.43
CA SER A 65 -12.92 9.85 10.82
C SER A 65 -12.02 8.66 11.18
N ASP A 66 -11.17 8.87 12.17
CA ASP A 66 -10.19 7.87 12.63
C ASP A 66 -10.82 6.52 12.98
N ASP A 67 -11.99 6.54 13.61
CA ASP A 67 -12.70 5.32 14.00
C ASP A 67 -13.12 4.50 12.78
N ILE A 68 -13.54 5.15 11.68
CA ILE A 68 -13.88 4.48 10.43
C ILE A 68 -12.63 3.88 9.78
N VAL A 69 -11.52 4.64 9.72
CA VAL A 69 -10.24 4.12 9.22
C VAL A 69 -9.80 2.88 9.99
N ARG A 70 -9.81 2.95 11.32
CA ARG A 70 -9.45 1.83 12.20
C ARG A 70 -10.36 0.62 12.01
N ARG A 71 -11.67 0.83 11.91
CA ARG A 71 -12.63 -0.26 11.66
C ARG A 71 -12.43 -0.91 10.30
N PHE A 72 -12.14 -0.11 9.26
CA PHE A 72 -11.90 -0.60 7.91
C PHE A 72 -10.61 -1.44 7.84
N VAL A 73 -9.51 -0.95 8.43
CA VAL A 73 -8.23 -1.69 8.50
C VAL A 73 -8.43 -3.04 9.20
N ARG A 74 -9.06 -3.05 10.39
CA ARG A 74 -9.35 -4.29 11.13
C ARG A 74 -10.21 -5.26 10.32
N ALA A 75 -11.21 -4.75 9.60
CA ALA A 75 -12.06 -5.59 8.76
C ALA A 75 -11.26 -6.18 7.59
N SER A 76 -10.37 -5.41 6.96
CA SER A 76 -9.52 -5.88 5.87
C SER A 76 -8.60 -7.01 6.33
N VAL A 77 -7.91 -6.83 7.46
CA VAL A 77 -7.02 -7.86 8.02
C VAL A 77 -7.80 -9.12 8.40
N ARG A 78 -8.92 -9.00 9.09
CA ARG A 78 -9.77 -10.15 9.46
C ARG A 78 -10.29 -10.94 8.26
N ASN A 79 -10.46 -10.29 7.11
CA ASN A 79 -10.94 -10.94 5.89
C ASN A 79 -9.82 -11.46 4.99
N GLY A 80 -8.53 -11.33 5.40
CA GLY A 80 -7.42 -12.03 4.78
C GLY A 80 -6.34 -11.15 4.15
N ILE A 81 -6.32 -9.84 4.38
CA ILE A 81 -5.22 -8.96 3.95
C ILE A 81 -4.03 -9.14 4.90
N ASP A 82 -2.86 -9.38 4.33
CA ASP A 82 -1.58 -9.49 5.03
C ASP A 82 -0.76 -8.20 4.98
N ILE A 83 -0.89 -7.44 3.88
CA ILE A 83 -0.11 -6.21 3.65
C ILE A 83 -1.05 -5.09 3.22
N ILE A 84 -0.96 -3.95 3.91
CA ILE A 84 -1.67 -2.74 3.50
C ILE A 84 -0.65 -1.72 3.02
N ARG A 85 -0.68 -1.41 1.72
CA ARG A 85 0.09 -0.34 1.12
C ARG A 85 -0.66 0.96 1.29
N ILE A 86 -0.11 1.85 2.10
CA ILE A 86 -0.74 3.10 2.52
C ILE A 86 -0.02 4.26 1.85
N PHE A 87 -0.77 5.10 1.15
CA PHE A 87 -0.23 6.26 0.45
C PHE A 87 -1.09 7.50 0.60
N ASP A 88 -0.47 8.64 0.42
CA ASP A 88 -1.11 9.92 0.15
C ASP A 88 -0.53 10.53 -1.12
N ALA A 89 -1.38 11.13 -1.96
CA ALA A 89 -0.95 11.68 -3.25
C ALA A 89 0.00 12.88 -3.12
N LEU A 90 -0.07 13.59 -2.00
CA LEU A 90 0.78 14.75 -1.67
C LEU A 90 1.90 14.41 -0.69
N ASN A 91 2.05 13.14 -0.32
CA ASN A 91 3.00 12.67 0.68
C ASN A 91 2.80 13.31 2.08
N ASP A 92 1.54 13.58 2.45
CA ASP A 92 1.20 14.04 3.79
C ASP A 92 1.23 12.85 4.76
N THR A 93 2.26 12.82 5.60
CA THR A 93 2.47 11.72 6.57
C THR A 93 1.44 11.70 7.68
N ASP A 94 0.86 12.84 8.05
CA ASP A 94 -0.24 12.90 9.04
C ASP A 94 -1.48 12.16 8.52
N ASN A 95 -1.71 12.21 7.21
CA ASN A 95 -2.81 11.47 6.56
C ASN A 95 -2.59 9.94 6.53
N LEU A 96 -1.39 9.46 6.79
CA LEU A 96 -1.04 8.03 6.81
C LEU A 96 -1.08 7.41 8.21
N LYS A 97 -0.87 8.22 9.24
CA LYS A 97 -0.57 7.80 10.61
C LYS A 97 -1.58 6.81 11.19
N VAL A 98 -2.86 7.17 11.17
CA VAL A 98 -3.93 6.33 11.76
C VAL A 98 -4.02 4.96 11.07
N ALA A 99 -3.89 4.95 9.73
CA ALA A 99 -3.93 3.72 8.95
C ALA A 99 -2.70 2.83 9.22
N ILE A 100 -1.49 3.42 9.32
CA ILE A 100 -0.26 2.70 9.67
C ILE A 100 -0.36 2.09 11.07
N GLU A 101 -0.69 2.90 12.08
CA GLU A 101 -0.84 2.45 13.47
C GLU A 101 -1.81 1.28 13.60
N GLU A 102 -2.98 1.38 12.98
CA GLU A 102 -3.99 0.33 13.09
C GLU A 102 -3.61 -0.93 12.31
N THR A 103 -2.89 -0.78 11.17
CA THR A 103 -2.38 -1.93 10.41
C THR A 103 -1.40 -2.74 11.26
N VAL A 104 -0.41 -2.07 11.85
CA VAL A 104 0.58 -2.70 12.73
C VAL A 104 -0.09 -3.33 13.95
N LYS A 105 -1.01 -2.62 14.59
CA LYS A 105 -1.77 -3.12 15.74
C LYS A 105 -2.63 -4.34 15.41
N SER A 106 -3.11 -4.44 14.18
CA SER A 106 -3.90 -5.58 13.70
C SER A 106 -3.05 -6.80 13.31
N GLY A 107 -1.72 -6.70 13.39
CA GLY A 107 -0.78 -7.77 13.05
C GLY A 107 -0.49 -7.91 11.55
N ALA A 108 -0.94 -6.98 10.71
CA ALA A 108 -0.60 -6.92 9.31
C ALA A 108 0.62 -6.02 9.06
N MET A 109 1.26 -6.19 7.91
CA MET A 109 2.38 -5.36 7.51
C MET A 109 1.89 -4.07 6.86
N ALA A 110 2.28 -2.93 7.42
CA ALA A 110 2.11 -1.64 6.77
C ALA A 110 3.25 -1.42 5.77
N SER A 111 2.93 -1.14 4.50
CA SER A 111 3.86 -0.70 3.47
C SER A 111 3.64 0.79 3.22
N GLY A 112 4.54 1.63 3.70
CA GLY A 112 4.46 3.08 3.51
C GLY A 112 4.87 3.45 2.09
N ALA A 113 4.01 4.14 1.35
CA ALA A 113 4.29 4.48 -0.04
C ALA A 113 4.60 5.97 -0.22
N ILE A 114 5.70 6.24 -0.90
CA ILE A 114 6.12 7.56 -1.36
C ILE A 114 5.55 7.77 -2.76
N SER A 115 4.68 8.74 -2.95
CA SER A 115 4.21 9.17 -4.27
C SER A 115 5.33 9.92 -4.98
N TYR A 116 5.97 9.25 -5.94
CA TYR A 116 7.10 9.80 -6.68
C TYR A 116 6.64 10.81 -7.73
N THR A 117 7.31 11.93 -7.77
CA THR A 117 7.17 12.95 -8.81
C THR A 117 8.46 13.78 -8.91
N THR A 118 8.54 14.66 -9.88
CA THR A 118 9.67 15.58 -10.07
C THR A 118 9.21 17.01 -9.98
N SER A 119 9.82 17.78 -9.07
CA SER A 119 9.62 19.22 -8.93
C SER A 119 10.72 19.81 -8.07
N PRO A 120 10.84 21.15 -7.98
CA PRO A 120 11.86 21.78 -7.13
C PRO A 120 11.77 21.43 -5.64
N VAL A 121 10.61 20.97 -5.15
CA VAL A 121 10.40 20.60 -3.74
C VAL A 121 10.51 19.10 -3.48
N HIS A 122 10.44 18.26 -4.51
CA HIS A 122 10.56 16.82 -4.41
C HIS A 122 12.01 16.39 -4.63
N THR A 123 12.84 16.70 -3.63
CA THR A 123 14.27 16.38 -3.64
C THR A 123 14.52 14.99 -3.06
N LEU A 124 15.72 14.47 -3.29
CA LEU A 124 16.15 13.20 -2.71
C LEU A 124 16.09 13.23 -1.18
N ASP A 125 16.57 14.31 -0.56
CA ASP A 125 16.54 14.50 0.89
C ASP A 125 15.11 14.47 1.43
N LYS A 126 14.16 15.10 0.71
CA LYS A 126 12.76 15.09 1.11
C LYS A 126 12.17 13.67 1.11
N TYR A 127 12.49 12.87 0.12
CA TYR A 127 12.05 11.47 0.09
C TYR A 127 12.69 10.62 1.21
N VAL A 128 13.93 10.90 1.56
CA VAL A 128 14.62 10.26 2.69
C VAL A 128 13.94 10.65 4.03
N GLU A 129 13.58 11.92 4.21
CA GLU A 129 12.82 12.36 5.38
C GLU A 129 11.49 11.62 5.52
N LEU A 130 10.69 11.55 4.44
CA LEU A 130 9.43 10.83 4.41
C LEU A 130 9.59 9.35 4.78
N ALA A 131 10.64 8.70 4.27
CA ALA A 131 10.93 7.30 4.59
C ALA A 131 11.26 7.12 6.08
N LYS A 132 12.06 8.03 6.67
CA LYS A 132 12.38 8.01 8.11
C LYS A 132 11.14 8.24 8.97
N GLU A 133 10.28 9.18 8.60
CA GLU A 133 9.02 9.42 9.29
C GLU A 133 8.12 8.17 9.28
N MET A 134 7.93 7.54 8.11
CA MET A 134 7.15 6.31 7.99
C MET A 134 7.80 5.14 8.75
N ALA A 135 9.12 5.01 8.71
CA ALA A 135 9.84 4.00 9.48
C ALA A 135 9.61 4.17 10.99
N ALA A 136 9.63 5.42 11.49
CA ALA A 136 9.31 5.74 12.88
C ALA A 136 7.86 5.42 13.28
N MET A 137 6.93 5.42 12.31
CA MET A 137 5.54 4.98 12.52
C MET A 137 5.39 3.45 12.56
N GLY A 138 6.45 2.69 12.22
CA GLY A 138 6.47 1.24 12.30
C GLY A 138 6.08 0.52 11.01
N VAL A 139 6.25 1.12 9.83
CA VAL A 139 6.05 0.41 8.56
C VAL A 139 7.09 -0.70 8.40
N GLY A 140 6.69 -1.80 7.77
CA GLY A 140 7.55 -2.95 7.48
C GLY A 140 8.24 -2.89 6.12
N SER A 141 7.90 -1.92 5.26
CA SER A 141 8.57 -1.64 3.98
C SER A 141 8.28 -0.24 3.48
N ILE A 142 9.17 0.29 2.64
CA ILE A 142 8.95 1.52 1.88
C ILE A 142 8.64 1.16 0.43
N CYS A 143 7.59 1.77 -0.13
CA CYS A 143 7.25 1.62 -1.55
C CYS A 143 7.49 2.94 -2.28
N ILE A 144 8.32 2.93 -3.30
CA ILE A 144 8.43 4.04 -4.26
C ILE A 144 7.30 3.85 -5.27
N LYS A 145 6.33 4.77 -5.28
CA LYS A 145 5.14 4.67 -6.14
C LYS A 145 5.21 5.70 -7.27
N ASP A 146 5.75 5.25 -8.41
CA ASP A 146 5.83 6.04 -9.65
C ASP A 146 4.57 5.82 -10.50
N MET A 147 3.51 6.54 -10.17
CA MET A 147 2.22 6.45 -10.88
C MET A 147 2.26 7.11 -12.25
N ALA A 148 3.15 8.06 -12.47
CA ALA A 148 3.28 8.76 -13.76
C ALA A 148 4.20 8.03 -14.74
N GLY A 149 4.97 7.03 -14.29
CA GLY A 149 5.94 6.31 -15.13
C GLY A 149 7.09 7.19 -15.61
N ILE A 150 7.51 8.16 -14.78
CA ILE A 150 8.54 9.17 -15.14
C ILE A 150 9.91 8.87 -14.56
N MET A 151 10.01 7.84 -13.74
CA MET A 151 11.27 7.46 -13.10
C MET A 151 12.24 6.86 -14.12
N THR A 152 13.43 7.45 -14.21
CA THR A 152 14.50 6.93 -15.05
C THR A 152 15.33 5.88 -14.27
N PRO A 153 16.08 4.99 -14.95
CA PRO A 153 16.97 4.06 -14.28
C PRO A 153 17.94 4.73 -13.30
N GLN A 154 18.49 5.90 -13.67
CA GLN A 154 19.41 6.64 -12.81
C GLN A 154 18.70 7.20 -11.58
N SER A 155 17.55 7.88 -11.75
CA SER A 155 16.80 8.41 -10.60
C SER A 155 16.29 7.32 -9.67
N CYS A 156 15.97 6.15 -10.22
CA CYS A 156 15.61 4.98 -9.41
C CYS A 156 16.79 4.49 -8.58
N TYR A 157 17.97 4.34 -9.20
CA TYR A 157 19.17 3.92 -8.51
C TYR A 157 19.55 4.89 -7.37
N ASP A 158 19.55 6.20 -7.66
CA ASP A 158 19.90 7.23 -6.68
C ASP A 158 18.93 7.21 -5.49
N LEU A 159 17.61 7.15 -5.76
CA LEU A 159 16.61 7.13 -4.71
C LEU A 159 16.63 5.83 -3.88
N VAL A 160 16.73 4.68 -4.53
CA VAL A 160 16.80 3.38 -3.82
C VAL A 160 18.04 3.32 -2.95
N SER A 161 19.20 3.77 -3.46
CA SER A 161 20.45 3.81 -2.69
C SER A 161 20.31 4.70 -1.45
N ALA A 162 19.80 5.93 -1.62
CA ALA A 162 19.60 6.86 -0.52
C ALA A 162 18.63 6.33 0.53
N LEU A 163 17.54 5.67 0.11
CA LEU A 163 16.59 5.06 1.03
C LEU A 163 17.21 3.88 1.80
N LYS A 164 17.99 3.03 1.13
CA LYS A 164 18.67 1.89 1.76
C LYS A 164 19.74 2.33 2.75
N ASP A 165 20.41 3.45 2.51
CA ASP A 165 21.36 4.02 3.46
C ASP A 165 20.69 4.68 4.67
N ALA A 166 19.44 5.14 4.49
CA ALA A 166 18.72 5.91 5.51
C ALA A 166 17.85 5.06 6.45
N VAL A 167 17.28 3.94 5.97
CA VAL A 167 16.38 3.07 6.71
C VAL A 167 16.68 1.60 6.47
N ASP A 168 16.65 0.79 7.52
CA ASP A 168 16.84 -0.66 7.45
C ASP A 168 15.52 -1.38 7.15
N LEU A 169 14.94 -1.06 6.00
CA LEU A 169 13.67 -1.62 5.54
C LEU A 169 13.77 -2.11 4.09
N PRO A 170 13.00 -3.13 3.70
CA PRO A 170 12.81 -3.48 2.29
C PRO A 170 12.26 -2.30 1.50
N VAL A 171 12.81 -2.07 0.32
CA VAL A 171 12.32 -1.06 -0.64
C VAL A 171 11.67 -1.77 -1.81
N VAL A 172 10.43 -1.37 -2.14
CA VAL A 172 9.63 -1.91 -3.24
C VAL A 172 9.47 -0.82 -4.29
N LEU A 173 9.80 -1.11 -5.53
CA LEU A 173 9.51 -0.22 -6.65
C LEU A 173 8.19 -0.63 -7.30
N HIS A 174 7.25 0.33 -7.37
CA HIS A 174 6.01 0.23 -8.12
C HIS A 174 6.00 1.34 -9.18
N THR A 175 6.00 0.98 -10.45
CA THR A 175 5.96 1.94 -11.55
C THR A 175 4.90 1.55 -12.57
N HIS A 176 4.26 2.56 -13.15
CA HIS A 176 3.37 2.39 -14.29
C HIS A 176 4.20 2.55 -15.57
N CYS A 177 4.66 1.43 -16.11
CA CYS A 177 5.41 1.40 -17.36
C CYS A 177 4.46 1.56 -18.54
N THR A 178 4.31 2.76 -19.01
CA THR A 178 3.49 3.10 -20.17
C THR A 178 4.35 3.40 -21.39
#